data_cf6a008232a0909755ebf1e35d47d2d4
#
_entry.id   cf6a008232a0909755ebf1e35d47d2d4
#
_cell.length_a   1.000
_cell.length_b   1.000
_cell.length_c   1.000
_cell.angle_alpha   90.00
_cell.angle_beta   90.00
_cell.angle_gamma   90.00
#
_symmetry.space_group_name_H-M   'P 1'
#
loop_
_entity.id
_entity.type
_entity.pdbx_description
1 polymer ?
#
loop_
_entity_poly.entity_id
_entity_poly.type
_entity_poly.pdbx_seq_one_letter_code
_entity_poly.pdbx_strand_id
1 'polypeptide(L)'
;MINDYFPMEVGEEKVRSERMLLTKVEDGKYMMSADSVKFLVLHCSATRCNQDYSVEDLRRDHKARGFRDIGYHFYVRRDGSMTKHRRLLEVGAHARPYNRCSIGVCYEGGLDENGKPCNTMTKEQSNRLADLFRNLRIAFPKAKIVGHRDLPGTTPKECPCLDTAEWAKARLLGCSFQRIVRICLRKDGNLK
;
A
#
# COMPACT_ATOMS: atom_id res chain seq x y z
N MET A 1 -22.87 2.23 8.70
CA MET A 1 -21.42 1.90 8.63
C MET A 1 -20.89 2.66 7.43
N ILE A 2 -20.11 3.71 7.67
CA ILE A 2 -19.55 4.56 6.63
C ILE A 2 -18.40 3.76 6.00
N ASN A 3 -18.60 3.35 4.75
CA ASN A 3 -17.57 2.74 3.94
C ASN A 3 -16.53 3.83 3.63
N ASP A 4 -15.48 3.93 4.43
CA ASP A 4 -14.32 4.80 4.15
C ASP A 4 -13.54 4.24 2.93
N TYR A 5 -14.24 4.20 1.82
CA TYR A 5 -13.64 3.92 0.53
C TYR A 5 -12.70 5.09 0.22
N PHE A 6 -11.40 4.82 0.16
CA PHE A 6 -10.44 5.83 -0.25
C PHE A 6 -10.68 6.13 -1.74
N PRO A 7 -11.30 7.27 -2.09
CA PRO A 7 -11.58 7.58 -3.48
C PRO A 7 -10.25 7.74 -4.22
N MET A 8 -10.15 7.09 -5.38
CA MET A 8 -8.95 7.13 -6.23
C MET A 8 -8.61 8.51 -6.79
N GLU A 9 -9.55 9.45 -6.70
CA GLU A 9 -9.38 10.86 -7.06
C GLU A 9 -9.01 11.72 -5.86
N VAL A 10 -8.18 11.22 -4.96
CA VAL A 10 -7.56 12.10 -3.96
C VAL A 10 -6.48 12.86 -4.69
N GLY A 11 -6.85 14.01 -5.21
CA GLY A 11 -5.92 14.94 -5.81
C GLY A 11 -4.77 15.25 -4.84
N GLU A 12 -3.63 15.66 -5.38
CA GLU A 12 -2.42 16.00 -4.63
C GLU A 12 -2.70 16.91 -3.42
N GLU A 13 -3.69 17.78 -3.53
CA GLU A 13 -4.12 18.73 -2.51
C GLU A 13 -4.73 18.06 -1.27
N LYS A 14 -5.54 17.01 -1.43
CA LYS A 14 -6.13 16.28 -0.30
C LYS A 14 -5.09 15.44 0.44
N VAL A 15 -4.16 14.82 -0.30
CA VAL A 15 -3.04 14.07 0.30
C VAL A 15 -2.12 15.03 1.06
N ARG A 16 -1.86 16.23 0.53
CA ARG A 16 -1.10 17.28 1.22
C ARG A 16 -1.83 17.80 2.47
N SER A 17 -3.15 17.98 2.43
CA SER A 17 -3.92 18.42 3.58
C SER A 17 -3.94 17.39 4.71
N GLU A 18 -4.09 16.10 4.41
CA GLU A 18 -3.93 15.04 5.42
C GLU A 18 -2.52 15.06 6.04
N ARG A 19 -1.49 15.33 5.25
CA ARG A 19 -0.10 15.49 5.72
C ARG A 19 0.05 16.67 6.68
N MET A 20 -0.61 17.79 6.42
CA MET A 20 -0.54 19.00 7.26
C MET A 20 -1.33 18.88 8.57
N LEU A 21 -2.48 18.17 8.55
CA LEU A 21 -3.35 18.03 9.73
C LEU A 21 -2.78 17.09 10.81
N LEU A 22 -1.81 16.23 10.46
CA LEU A 22 -1.27 15.19 11.35
C LEU A 22 0.05 15.60 12.02
N THR A 23 0.25 16.88 12.32
CA THR A 23 1.49 17.41 12.90
C THR A 23 1.62 17.24 14.42
N LYS A 24 0.58 16.80 15.14
CA LYS A 24 0.64 16.59 16.60
C LYS A 24 0.70 15.11 16.95
N VAL A 25 1.72 14.75 17.72
CA VAL A 25 1.94 13.41 18.28
C VAL A 25 1.08 13.26 19.54
N GLU A 26 0.16 12.32 19.53
CA GLU A 26 -0.46 11.81 20.74
C GLU A 26 0.22 10.49 21.12
N ASP A 27 0.83 10.45 22.30
CA ASP A 27 1.41 9.32 23.04
C ASP A 27 1.55 7.97 22.30
N GLY A 28 2.51 7.89 21.39
CA GLY A 28 2.88 6.63 20.77
C GLY A 28 1.92 6.07 19.73
N LYS A 29 0.73 6.66 19.54
CA LYS A 29 -0.28 6.23 18.58
C LYS A 29 0.03 6.71 17.16
N TYR A 30 0.68 7.86 17.01
CA TYR A 30 1.00 8.46 15.73
C TYR A 30 2.51 8.59 15.50
N MET A 31 2.92 8.63 14.24
CA MET A 31 4.26 9.01 13.81
C MET A 31 4.45 10.51 13.98
N MET A 32 5.68 10.95 14.25
CA MET A 32 5.99 12.35 14.61
C MET A 32 5.60 13.35 13.52
N SER A 33 5.84 12.99 12.25
CA SER A 33 5.55 13.84 11.09
C SER A 33 5.58 13.01 9.81
N ALA A 34 5.20 13.62 8.69
CA ALA A 34 5.36 12.99 7.37
C ALA A 34 6.82 12.67 7.04
N ASP A 35 7.77 13.49 7.51
CA ASP A 35 9.21 13.26 7.30
C ASP A 35 9.77 12.10 8.13
N SER A 36 9.04 11.65 9.15
CA SER A 36 9.39 10.45 9.92
C SER A 36 9.07 9.15 9.17
N VAL A 37 8.24 9.20 8.14
CA VAL A 37 7.93 8.03 7.29
C VAL A 37 9.12 7.77 6.35
N LYS A 38 9.82 6.66 6.61
CA LYS A 38 11.01 6.24 5.86
C LYS A 38 10.70 5.16 4.83
N PHE A 39 9.64 4.38 5.06
CA PHE A 39 9.30 3.23 4.23
C PHE A 39 7.81 3.16 3.89
N LEU A 40 7.54 2.79 2.65
CA LEU A 40 6.25 2.34 2.16
C LEU A 40 6.39 0.84 1.93
N VAL A 41 5.81 0.03 2.82
CA VAL A 41 6.08 -1.40 2.89
C VAL A 41 4.96 -2.19 2.22
N LEU A 42 5.31 -2.94 1.18
CA LEU A 42 4.40 -3.88 0.54
C LEU A 42 4.41 -5.21 1.27
N HIS A 43 3.20 -5.74 1.53
CA HIS A 43 2.93 -7.05 2.13
C HIS A 43 1.98 -7.87 1.28
N CYS A 44 1.95 -9.18 1.51
CA CYS A 44 0.83 -10.04 1.14
C CYS A 44 0.14 -10.58 2.40
N SER A 45 -1.12 -10.99 2.28
CA SER A 45 -1.86 -11.62 3.39
C SER A 45 -1.36 -13.01 3.74
N ALA A 46 -0.53 -13.63 2.89
CA ALA A 46 -0.11 -15.02 2.97
C ALA A 46 -1.31 -15.97 2.94
N THR A 47 -2.24 -15.74 2.03
CA THR A 47 -3.42 -16.56 1.77
C THR A 47 -3.33 -17.23 0.41
N ARG A 48 -3.99 -18.39 0.26
CA ARG A 48 -3.98 -19.16 -0.97
C ARG A 48 -4.74 -18.44 -2.08
N CYS A 49 -4.25 -18.56 -3.32
CA CYS A 49 -4.83 -17.88 -4.48
C CYS A 49 -6.23 -18.40 -4.90
N ASN A 50 -6.62 -19.57 -4.45
CA ASN A 50 -7.93 -20.17 -4.69
C ASN A 50 -8.91 -20.00 -3.52
N GLN A 51 -8.57 -19.20 -2.52
CA GLN A 51 -9.44 -18.91 -1.37
C GLN A 51 -9.73 -17.42 -1.32
N ASP A 52 -10.97 -17.06 -1.05
CA ASP A 52 -11.37 -15.70 -0.75
C ASP A 52 -10.92 -15.33 0.67
N TYR A 53 -10.42 -14.11 0.84
CA TYR A 53 -9.98 -13.62 2.15
C TYR A 53 -10.46 -12.19 2.35
N SER A 54 -11.63 -12.08 2.94
CA SER A 54 -12.32 -10.80 3.14
C SER A 54 -11.59 -9.87 4.10
N VAL A 55 -12.03 -8.62 4.17
CA VAL A 55 -11.57 -7.65 5.17
C VAL A 55 -11.89 -8.13 6.59
N GLU A 56 -13.05 -8.77 6.76
CA GLU A 56 -13.53 -9.35 8.02
C GLU A 56 -12.65 -10.52 8.47
N ASP A 57 -12.22 -11.37 7.54
CA ASP A 57 -11.29 -12.46 7.83
C ASP A 57 -9.94 -11.92 8.28
N LEU A 58 -9.39 -10.95 7.55
CA LEU A 58 -8.14 -10.28 7.91
C LEU A 58 -8.23 -9.64 9.31
N ARG A 59 -9.36 -8.99 9.60
CA ARG A 59 -9.61 -8.36 10.91
C ARG A 59 -9.69 -9.40 12.03
N ARG A 60 -10.45 -10.47 11.81
CA ARG A 60 -10.58 -11.59 12.76
C ARG A 60 -9.21 -12.18 13.09
N ASP A 61 -8.40 -12.47 12.08
CA ASP A 61 -7.10 -13.11 12.25
C ASP A 61 -6.08 -12.17 12.92
N HIS A 62 -6.17 -10.86 12.66
CA HIS A 62 -5.35 -9.88 13.37
C HIS A 62 -5.76 -9.75 14.84
N LYS A 63 -7.06 -9.73 15.14
CA LYS A 63 -7.56 -9.72 16.53
C LYS A 63 -7.18 -11.00 17.28
N ALA A 64 -7.26 -12.16 16.63
CA ALA A 64 -6.82 -13.44 17.22
C ALA A 64 -5.32 -13.44 17.59
N ARG A 65 -4.50 -12.63 16.90
CA ARG A 65 -3.07 -12.40 17.22
C ARG A 65 -2.85 -11.30 18.26
N GLY A 66 -3.90 -10.78 18.89
CA GLY A 66 -3.82 -9.74 19.92
C GLY A 66 -3.73 -8.32 19.37
N PHE A 67 -3.96 -8.09 18.08
CA PHE A 67 -4.02 -6.72 17.54
C PHE A 67 -5.36 -6.08 17.87
N ARG A 68 -5.35 -4.76 18.12
CA ARG A 68 -6.59 -4.01 18.32
C ARG A 68 -7.52 -4.05 17.10
N ASP A 69 -6.94 -3.97 15.91
CA ASP A 69 -7.61 -4.03 14.60
C ASP A 69 -6.57 -4.38 13.52
N ILE A 70 -6.95 -4.30 12.24
CA ILE A 70 -6.04 -4.55 11.11
C ILE A 70 -4.75 -3.72 11.27
N GLY A 71 -3.60 -4.39 11.13
CA GLY A 71 -2.28 -3.79 11.34
C GLY A 71 -1.78 -2.95 10.17
N TYR A 72 -2.32 -3.17 8.98
CA TYR A 72 -1.97 -2.45 7.76
C TYR A 72 -2.72 -1.11 7.66
N HIS A 73 -2.16 -0.17 6.89
CA HIS A 73 -2.86 1.07 6.55
C HIS A 73 -3.87 0.84 5.43
N PHE A 74 -3.50 0.01 4.44
CA PHE A 74 -4.34 -0.33 3.29
C PHE A 74 -4.34 -1.83 3.04
N TYR A 75 -5.48 -2.34 2.59
CA TYR A 75 -5.64 -3.70 2.12
C TYR A 75 -6.28 -3.70 0.74
N VAL A 76 -5.70 -4.45 -0.21
CA VAL A 76 -6.13 -4.53 -1.61
C VAL A 76 -6.55 -5.96 -1.92
N ARG A 77 -7.83 -6.15 -2.23
CA ARG A 77 -8.41 -7.44 -2.57
C ARG A 77 -8.05 -7.86 -4.00
N ARG A 78 -8.30 -9.12 -4.35
CA ARG A 78 -7.96 -9.71 -5.66
C ARG A 78 -8.60 -8.99 -6.84
N ASP A 79 -9.81 -8.44 -6.66
CA ASP A 79 -10.52 -7.64 -7.66
C ASP A 79 -9.99 -6.20 -7.81
N GLY A 80 -8.98 -5.83 -7.03
CA GLY A 80 -8.42 -4.48 -6.97
C GLY A 80 -9.21 -3.52 -6.08
N SER A 81 -10.28 -3.96 -5.40
CA SER A 81 -10.93 -3.16 -4.37
C SER A 81 -9.98 -2.92 -3.21
N MET A 82 -10.06 -1.72 -2.61
CA MET A 82 -9.13 -1.31 -1.57
C MET A 82 -9.85 -0.70 -0.39
N THR A 83 -9.40 -1.06 0.81
CA THR A 83 -9.89 -0.49 2.07
C THR A 83 -8.77 0.16 2.87
N LYS A 84 -9.09 1.27 3.56
CA LYS A 84 -8.19 1.98 4.48
C LYS A 84 -8.57 1.63 5.92
N HIS A 85 -7.57 1.26 6.73
CA HIS A 85 -7.79 0.81 8.11
C HIS A 85 -7.10 1.68 9.15
N ARG A 86 -6.09 2.46 8.73
CA ARG A 86 -5.36 3.39 9.61
C ARG A 86 -5.18 4.72 8.90
N ARG A 87 -5.15 5.81 9.68
CA ARG A 87 -4.74 7.12 9.16
C ARG A 87 -3.27 7.05 8.72
N LEU A 88 -2.86 7.92 7.77
CA LEU A 88 -1.53 7.83 7.17
C LEU A 88 -0.38 7.90 8.19
N LEU A 89 -0.52 8.70 9.24
CA LEU A 89 0.52 8.79 10.30
C LEU A 89 0.16 7.97 11.55
N GLU A 90 -0.92 7.21 11.56
CA GLU A 90 -1.20 6.25 12.63
C GLU A 90 -0.17 5.12 12.59
N VAL A 91 0.42 4.80 13.74
CA VAL A 91 1.43 3.74 13.82
C VAL A 91 0.79 2.39 13.49
N GLY A 92 1.31 1.71 12.48
CA GLY A 92 0.86 0.39 12.07
C GLY A 92 1.25 -0.74 13.03
N ALA A 93 0.82 -1.95 12.71
CA ALA A 93 1.24 -3.18 13.37
C ALA A 93 1.54 -4.25 12.30
N HIS A 94 2.54 -4.00 11.43
CA HIS A 94 2.80 -4.79 10.24
C HIS A 94 4.28 -5.15 10.01
N ALA A 95 5.21 -4.33 10.51
CA ALA A 95 6.65 -4.51 10.29
C ALA A 95 7.46 -4.04 11.50
N ARG A 96 7.48 -4.84 12.59
CA ARG A 96 8.33 -4.53 13.76
C ARG A 96 9.81 -4.77 13.40
N PRO A 97 10.74 -3.81 13.70
CA PRO A 97 10.56 -2.61 14.52
C PRO A 97 10.16 -1.33 13.76
N TYR A 98 9.84 -1.39 12.46
CA TYR A 98 9.64 -0.23 11.57
C TYR A 98 8.25 0.40 11.61
N ASN A 99 7.32 -0.09 12.43
CA ASN A 99 5.94 0.42 12.48
C ASN A 99 5.84 1.94 12.68
N ARG A 100 6.80 2.56 13.40
CA ARG A 100 6.81 4.00 13.70
C ARG A 100 7.37 4.88 12.58
N CYS A 101 7.85 4.28 11.51
CA CYS A 101 8.43 5.02 10.39
C CYS A 101 8.01 4.41 9.04
N SER A 102 6.87 3.75 8.98
CA SER A 102 6.41 3.10 7.75
C SER A 102 4.89 3.06 7.59
N ILE A 103 4.48 3.06 6.32
CA ILE A 103 3.10 2.82 5.88
C ILE A 103 3.04 1.39 5.35
N GLY A 104 2.19 0.55 5.94
CA GLY A 104 1.99 -0.83 5.48
C GLY A 104 0.83 -0.95 4.51
N VAL A 105 1.10 -1.53 3.35
CA VAL A 105 0.11 -1.84 2.30
C VAL A 105 0.13 -3.34 2.09
N CYS A 106 -1.02 -4.01 2.19
CA CYS A 106 -1.14 -5.45 2.02
C CYS A 106 -2.03 -5.78 0.83
N TYR A 107 -1.64 -6.76 0.01
CA TYR A 107 -2.52 -7.34 -0.99
C TYR A 107 -2.95 -8.76 -0.58
N GLU A 108 -4.16 -9.15 -1.02
CA GLU A 108 -4.72 -10.48 -0.82
C GLU A 108 -3.98 -11.51 -1.68
N GLY A 109 -3.42 -12.56 -1.07
CA GLY A 109 -2.68 -13.62 -1.76
C GLY A 109 -1.29 -13.85 -1.19
N GLY A 110 -0.36 -14.24 -2.05
CA GLY A 110 1.04 -14.53 -1.72
C GLY A 110 1.34 -16.02 -1.55
N LEU A 111 0.33 -16.89 -1.62
CA LEU A 111 0.51 -18.34 -1.65
C LEU A 111 -0.20 -18.95 -2.87
N ASP A 112 0.41 -19.98 -3.47
CA ASP A 112 -0.23 -20.81 -4.50
C ASP A 112 -1.38 -21.66 -3.90
N GLU A 113 -2.03 -22.49 -4.73
CA GLU A 113 -3.13 -23.36 -4.32
C GLU A 113 -2.70 -24.41 -3.27
N ASN A 114 -1.42 -24.75 -3.23
CA ASN A 114 -0.84 -25.69 -2.27
C ASN A 114 -0.33 -25.02 -0.99
N GLY A 115 -0.40 -23.69 -0.90
CA GLY A 115 0.06 -22.92 0.24
C GLY A 115 1.56 -22.60 0.23
N LYS A 116 2.24 -22.75 -0.90
CA LYS A 116 3.65 -22.34 -1.04
C LYS A 116 3.76 -20.86 -1.41
N PRO A 117 4.78 -20.12 -0.93
CA PRO A 117 5.02 -18.74 -1.31
C PRO A 117 5.12 -18.59 -2.83
N CYS A 118 4.28 -17.73 -3.39
CA CYS A 118 4.20 -17.48 -4.82
C CYS A 118 3.68 -16.06 -5.09
N ASN A 119 4.16 -15.45 -6.17
CA ASN A 119 3.56 -14.20 -6.64
C ASN A 119 2.19 -14.46 -7.27
N THR A 120 1.14 -14.26 -6.49
CA THR A 120 -0.27 -14.44 -6.91
C THR A 120 -0.99 -13.11 -7.12
N MET A 121 -0.25 -12.00 -7.19
CA MET A 121 -0.80 -10.66 -7.41
C MET A 121 -1.54 -10.60 -8.75
N THR A 122 -2.81 -10.20 -8.72
CA THR A 122 -3.61 -10.00 -9.94
C THR A 122 -3.22 -8.70 -10.65
N LYS A 123 -3.63 -8.56 -11.91
CA LYS A 123 -3.43 -7.33 -12.69
C LYS A 123 -4.17 -6.16 -12.04
N GLU A 124 -5.37 -6.40 -11.53
CA GLU A 124 -6.24 -5.43 -10.84
C GLU A 124 -5.56 -4.93 -9.57
N GLN A 125 -5.04 -5.84 -8.75
CA GLN A 125 -4.23 -5.49 -7.57
C GLN A 125 -3.00 -4.68 -7.95
N SER A 126 -2.24 -5.13 -8.95
CA SER A 126 -1.03 -4.43 -9.40
C SER A 126 -1.31 -3.02 -9.88
N ASN A 127 -2.42 -2.80 -10.60
CA ASN A 127 -2.85 -1.47 -11.04
C ASN A 127 -3.22 -0.60 -9.83
N ARG A 128 -4.06 -1.12 -8.92
CA ARG A 128 -4.50 -0.41 -7.71
C ARG A 128 -3.33 -0.03 -6.82
N LEU A 129 -2.41 -0.96 -6.60
CA LEU A 129 -1.20 -0.72 -5.82
C LEU A 129 -0.30 0.34 -6.46
N ALA A 130 -0.13 0.30 -7.79
CA ALA A 130 0.67 1.30 -8.49
C ALA A 130 0.11 2.71 -8.29
N ASP A 131 -1.21 2.90 -8.40
CA ASP A 131 -1.85 4.18 -8.18
C ASP A 131 -1.72 4.63 -6.71
N LEU A 132 -1.94 3.72 -5.76
CA LEU A 132 -1.75 4.00 -4.34
C LEU A 132 -0.31 4.43 -4.02
N PHE A 133 0.69 3.69 -4.50
CA PHE A 133 2.09 4.02 -4.22
C PHE A 133 2.54 5.32 -4.89
N ARG A 134 2.00 5.69 -6.06
CA ARG A 134 2.22 7.03 -6.65
C ARG A 134 1.72 8.13 -5.73
N ASN A 135 0.49 8.00 -5.21
CA ASN A 135 -0.09 8.97 -4.29
C ASN A 135 0.68 9.03 -2.95
N LEU A 136 1.07 7.87 -2.41
CA LEU A 136 1.88 7.83 -1.19
C LEU A 136 3.27 8.48 -1.38
N ARG A 137 3.89 8.36 -2.55
CA ARG A 137 5.15 9.05 -2.84
C ARG A 137 5.01 10.56 -2.91
N ILE A 138 3.85 11.09 -3.32
CA ILE A 138 3.57 12.52 -3.24
C ILE A 138 3.50 12.97 -1.78
N ALA A 139 2.80 12.20 -0.93
CA ALA A 139 2.67 12.49 0.50
C ALA A 139 4.00 12.30 1.27
N PHE A 140 4.80 11.32 0.88
CA PHE A 140 6.03 10.90 1.54
C PHE A 140 7.20 10.80 0.54
N PRO A 141 7.68 11.93 -0.02
CA PRO A 141 8.63 11.91 -1.15
C PRO A 141 9.99 11.31 -0.81
N LYS A 142 10.36 11.28 0.48
CA LYS A 142 11.62 10.69 0.96
C LYS A 142 11.51 9.20 1.31
N ALA A 143 10.28 8.64 1.34
CA ALA A 143 10.05 7.25 1.73
C ALA A 143 10.45 6.29 0.60
N LYS A 144 11.12 5.20 0.97
CA LYS A 144 11.51 4.12 0.05
C LYS A 144 10.38 3.09 -0.02
N ILE A 145 10.09 2.60 -1.23
CA ILE A 145 9.18 1.47 -1.45
C ILE A 145 9.99 0.19 -1.30
N VAL A 146 9.56 -0.68 -0.39
CA VAL A 146 10.25 -1.94 -0.04
C VAL A 146 9.24 -3.05 0.23
N GLY A 147 9.65 -4.30 0.04
CA GLY A 147 8.91 -5.45 0.54
C GLY A 147 9.17 -5.69 2.04
N HIS A 148 8.28 -6.40 2.70
CA HIS A 148 8.51 -6.74 4.11
C HIS A 148 9.81 -7.51 4.33
N ARG A 149 10.15 -8.45 3.44
CA ARG A 149 11.39 -9.23 3.51
C ARG A 149 12.67 -8.41 3.34
N ASP A 150 12.55 -7.20 2.75
CA ASP A 150 13.70 -6.33 2.47
C ASP A 150 14.10 -5.47 3.70
N LEU A 151 13.31 -5.53 4.77
CA LEU A 151 13.57 -4.76 5.99
C LEU A 151 14.46 -5.56 6.95
N PRO A 152 15.69 -5.07 7.29
CA PRO A 152 16.59 -5.74 8.20
C PRO A 152 15.98 -5.95 9.59
N GLY A 153 16.26 -7.09 10.23
CA GLY A 153 15.81 -7.40 11.59
C GLY A 153 14.31 -7.71 11.72
N THR A 154 13.57 -7.83 10.61
CA THR A 154 12.25 -8.42 10.62
C THR A 154 12.34 -9.95 10.58
N THR A 155 11.26 -10.65 10.99
CA THR A 155 11.23 -12.11 10.87
C THR A 155 11.42 -12.51 9.41
N PRO A 156 12.37 -13.43 9.09
CA PRO A 156 12.58 -13.91 7.73
C PRO A 156 11.26 -14.44 7.15
N LYS A 157 10.80 -13.86 6.06
CA LYS A 157 9.56 -14.23 5.36
C LYS A 157 9.72 -13.95 3.88
N GLU A 158 8.99 -14.70 3.07
CA GLU A 158 8.89 -14.46 1.62
C GLU A 158 8.01 -13.25 1.28
N CYS A 159 7.28 -12.70 2.27
CA CYS A 159 6.38 -11.57 2.09
C CYS A 159 7.13 -10.34 1.50
N PRO A 160 6.65 -9.78 0.39
CA PRO A 160 5.35 -9.96 -0.27
C PRO A 160 5.29 -11.04 -1.37
N CYS A 161 6.19 -11.99 -1.41
CA CYS A 161 6.27 -13.07 -2.40
C CYS A 161 6.52 -12.59 -3.85
N LEU A 162 7.13 -11.43 -3.99
CA LEU A 162 7.59 -10.85 -5.27
C LEU A 162 8.78 -9.94 -5.02
N ASP A 163 9.55 -9.63 -6.06
CA ASP A 163 10.56 -8.57 -6.00
C ASP A 163 9.87 -7.20 -6.05
N THR A 164 9.85 -6.52 -4.90
CA THR A 164 9.17 -5.23 -4.76
C THR A 164 9.89 -4.11 -5.52
N ALA A 165 11.22 -4.15 -5.58
CA ALA A 165 12.00 -3.13 -6.28
C ALA A 165 11.79 -3.23 -7.79
N GLU A 166 11.82 -4.43 -8.35
CA GLU A 166 11.55 -4.69 -9.76
C GLU A 166 10.09 -4.33 -10.11
N TRP A 167 9.12 -4.77 -9.31
CA TRP A 167 7.72 -4.40 -9.48
C TRP A 167 7.53 -2.87 -9.47
N ALA A 168 8.09 -2.17 -8.49
CA ALA A 168 7.98 -0.72 -8.39
C ALA A 168 8.62 -0.01 -9.59
N LYS A 169 9.79 -0.45 -10.04
CA LYS A 169 10.45 0.05 -11.24
C LYS A 169 9.56 -0.10 -12.47
N ALA A 170 9.02 -1.28 -12.71
CA ALA A 170 8.18 -1.57 -13.86
C ALA A 170 6.86 -0.78 -13.83
N ARG A 171 6.23 -0.63 -12.66
CA ARG A 171 4.88 -0.07 -12.53
C ARG A 171 4.84 1.43 -12.24
N LEU A 172 5.86 1.98 -11.59
CA LEU A 172 5.87 3.39 -11.17
C LEU A 172 6.70 4.27 -12.10
N LEU A 173 7.77 3.74 -12.72
CA LEU A 173 8.64 4.50 -13.62
C LEU A 173 8.24 4.37 -15.10
N GLY A 174 7.60 3.28 -15.49
CA GLY A 174 7.25 2.98 -16.89
C GLY A 174 6.04 3.74 -17.45
N CYS A 175 5.34 4.56 -16.69
CA CYS A 175 4.06 5.17 -17.11
C CYS A 175 4.09 6.71 -17.27
N SER A 176 5.21 7.38 -16.97
CA SER A 176 5.22 8.84 -16.87
C SER A 176 5.43 9.60 -18.18
N PHE A 177 5.94 8.99 -19.23
CA PHE A 177 6.24 9.74 -20.48
C PHE A 177 5.29 9.43 -21.65
N GLN A 178 4.87 8.20 -21.84
CA GLN A 178 4.06 7.86 -23.03
C GLN A 178 2.56 8.23 -22.92
N ARG A 179 1.99 8.34 -21.72
CA ARG A 179 0.56 8.68 -21.55
C ARG A 179 0.32 10.19 -21.62
N ILE A 180 1.24 11.00 -21.11
CA ILE A 180 1.14 12.47 -21.19
C ILE A 180 1.31 12.94 -22.63
N VAL A 181 2.26 12.39 -23.37
CA VAL A 181 2.48 12.71 -24.80
C VAL A 181 1.25 12.32 -25.66
N ARG A 182 0.61 11.17 -25.40
CA ARG A 182 -0.61 10.80 -26.14
C ARG A 182 -1.84 11.63 -25.82
N ILE A 183 -1.95 12.18 -24.62
CA ILE A 183 -3.08 13.07 -24.25
C ILE A 183 -2.87 14.46 -24.83
N CYS A 184 -1.65 15.00 -24.82
CA CYS A 184 -1.32 16.27 -25.44
C CYS A 184 -1.46 16.22 -26.98
N LEU A 185 -1.00 15.14 -27.64
CA LEU A 185 -1.10 14.99 -29.09
C LEU A 185 -2.53 14.73 -29.61
N ARG A 186 -3.49 14.36 -28.75
CA ARG A 186 -4.91 14.22 -29.13
C ARG A 186 -5.72 15.49 -28.98
N LYS A 187 -5.22 16.52 -28.33
CA LYS A 187 -5.90 17.83 -28.22
C LYS A 187 -5.60 18.79 -29.35
N ASP A 188 -4.58 18.55 -30.14
CA ASP A 188 -4.19 19.44 -31.26
C ASP A 188 -4.61 18.92 -32.64
N GLY A 189 -5.52 17.95 -32.70
CA GLY A 189 -6.05 17.35 -33.91
C GLY A 189 -7.27 18.08 -34.49
N ASN A 190 -7.22 19.42 -34.62
CA ASN A 190 -8.12 20.16 -35.54
C ASN A 190 -7.43 21.44 -36.01
N LEU A 191 -6.66 21.31 -37.05
CA LEU A 191 -6.37 22.39 -37.96
C LEU A 191 -6.42 21.79 -39.36
N LYS A 192 -7.52 22.13 -40.06
CA LYS A 192 -7.84 22.02 -41.48
C LYS A 192 -7.01 21.09 -42.36
#